data_0c27c15400e5ddbcac23e24acf2a051f
#
_entry.id   0c27c15400e5ddbcac23e24acf2a051f
#
_cell.length_a   1.000
_cell.length_b   1.000
_cell.length_c   1.000
_cell.angle_alpha   90.00
_cell.angle_beta   90.00
_cell.angle_gamma   90.00
#
_symmetry.space_group_name_H-M   'P 1'
#
loop_
_entity.id
_entity.type
_entity.pdbx_description
1 polymer ?
#
loop_
_entity_poly.entity_id
_entity_poly.type
_entity_poly.pdbx_seq_one_letter_code
_entity_poly.pdbx_strand_id
1 'polypeptide(L)'
;MNKPNFVIFMADQLRFDYLGCNGHKIIKTPNIDQIASEGTNFSKFYVASPVCMPNRASLMTGRYPSVHGLRYNGNHLNKNATTFVEVLRRAGYKTSSFGKIHLQGFDPGPPHPWVKDDDLGPIKESWMNDANSYTYEDRTNYQKPGYFDIPKPYYGFEHVDLVTAHGNNCKGHYFQWLQSNFPDWEKFFGPENELAHNYSCRQGYRTAVPEEFYPTAFVEKKANEYFNALNDDKPFISFVSFPDPHHPFTPPGKYWDMYNPDDFEVPLEYSSHKNPIPPMQKVYKDFLDGKDPVSKTSVFLAEKRHIQESMALTAGMITMIDDAVGSVISTLKKRNLYENTTIIFTSDHGDYMGDFSLMLKGALPFKSITNVPFIWSDPQNRSPKSSDSLLSTIDIAPTILSRANVKPYWGIQGVDFLQSIERKISFREDLMIEFHDNIVRFGFDKPAFVRSLISERYRFTLYKDQEFGELYDLENDPNETFNLYDNKNYSSVRSMLYKKLVNQMMENIDKSPAPKRLA
;
A
#
# COMPACT_ATOMS: atom_id res chain seq x y z
N MET A 1 -9.46 -16.87 -27.62
CA MET A 1 -9.08 -15.51 -27.20
C MET A 1 -7.67 -15.56 -26.67
N ASN A 2 -6.79 -14.67 -27.07
CA ASN A 2 -5.44 -14.59 -26.49
C ASN A 2 -5.55 -14.25 -25.01
N LYS A 3 -4.75 -14.91 -24.16
CA LYS A 3 -4.65 -14.57 -22.74
C LYS A 3 -4.10 -13.14 -22.62
N PRO A 4 -4.71 -12.24 -21.82
CA PRO A 4 -4.20 -10.88 -21.65
C PRO A 4 -2.92 -10.89 -20.84
N ASN A 5 -2.06 -9.90 -21.06
CA ASN A 5 -0.99 -9.53 -20.15
C ASN A 5 -1.53 -8.65 -19.04
N PHE A 6 -0.78 -8.53 -17.95
CA PHE A 6 -1.09 -7.65 -16.83
C PHE A 6 0.14 -6.84 -16.43
N VAL A 7 -0.06 -5.55 -16.19
CA VAL A 7 0.91 -4.70 -15.51
C VAL A 7 0.21 -4.01 -14.36
N ILE A 8 0.70 -4.22 -13.15
CA ILE A 8 0.23 -3.57 -11.93
C ILE A 8 1.27 -2.54 -11.53
N PHE A 9 0.92 -1.26 -11.62
CA PHE A 9 1.65 -0.17 -11.02
C PHE A 9 1.15 0.05 -9.60
N MET A 10 2.05 0.05 -8.63
CA MET A 10 1.73 0.32 -7.24
C MET A 10 2.63 1.39 -6.67
N ALA A 11 2.04 2.44 -6.13
CA ALA A 11 2.73 3.42 -5.30
C ALA A 11 2.69 2.98 -3.82
N ASP A 12 3.60 3.48 -3.00
CA ASP A 12 3.61 3.27 -1.56
C ASP A 12 3.13 4.52 -0.83
N GLN A 13 2.08 4.39 -0.04
CA GLN A 13 1.55 5.48 0.79
C GLN A 13 0.93 6.65 0.00
N LEU A 14 0.21 6.36 -1.09
CA LEU A 14 -0.44 7.35 -1.94
C LEU A 14 -1.94 7.49 -1.61
N ARG A 15 -2.36 8.70 -1.25
CA ARG A 15 -3.77 9.07 -1.00
C ARG A 15 -4.59 8.99 -2.29
N PHE A 16 -5.88 8.63 -2.14
CA PHE A 16 -6.86 8.63 -3.24
C PHE A 16 -6.95 9.98 -3.96
N ASP A 17 -7.03 11.06 -3.19
CA ASP A 17 -7.29 12.41 -3.66
C ASP A 17 -6.04 13.15 -4.21
N TYR A 18 -4.89 12.46 -4.33
CA TYR A 18 -3.64 13.06 -4.82
C TYR A 18 -3.34 12.79 -6.31
N LEU A 19 -4.36 12.38 -7.08
CA LEU A 19 -4.28 12.24 -8.55
C LEU A 19 -5.19 13.23 -9.26
N GLY A 20 -4.78 13.69 -10.44
CA GLY A 20 -5.60 14.59 -11.29
C GLY A 20 -6.95 13.98 -11.64
N CYS A 21 -6.99 12.69 -12.02
CA CYS A 21 -8.23 11.96 -12.32
C CYS A 21 -9.16 11.81 -11.11
N ASN A 22 -8.67 12.03 -9.90
CA ASN A 22 -9.45 12.04 -8.66
C ASN A 22 -9.75 13.46 -8.14
N GLY A 23 -9.45 14.49 -8.94
CA GLY A 23 -9.84 15.88 -8.70
C GLY A 23 -8.75 16.74 -8.05
N HIS A 24 -7.51 16.26 -7.87
CA HIS A 24 -6.43 17.12 -7.37
C HIS A 24 -6.05 18.20 -8.39
N LYS A 25 -6.06 19.46 -7.96
CA LYS A 25 -5.89 20.61 -8.87
C LYS A 25 -4.43 21.00 -9.12
N ILE A 26 -3.53 20.67 -8.20
CA ILE A 26 -2.14 21.13 -8.19
C ILE A 26 -1.22 20.02 -8.71
N ILE A 27 -1.33 18.81 -8.17
CA ILE A 27 -0.47 17.68 -8.51
C ILE A 27 -0.72 17.23 -9.96
N LYS A 28 0.35 17.08 -10.73
CA LYS A 28 0.28 16.72 -12.15
C LYS A 28 0.56 15.24 -12.33
N THR A 29 -0.45 14.51 -12.83
CA THR A 29 -0.39 13.07 -13.08
C THR A 29 -0.94 12.69 -14.46
N PRO A 30 -0.48 13.34 -15.56
CA PRO A 30 -1.10 13.19 -16.87
C PRO A 30 -1.05 11.74 -17.41
N ASN A 31 -0.01 10.96 -17.09
CA ASN A 31 0.13 9.59 -17.56
C ASN A 31 -0.81 8.64 -16.81
N ILE A 32 -0.95 8.80 -15.50
CA ILE A 32 -1.90 8.03 -14.67
C ILE A 32 -3.34 8.45 -15.04
N ASP A 33 -3.59 9.74 -15.24
CA ASP A 33 -4.89 10.26 -15.66
C ASP A 33 -5.29 9.71 -17.03
N GLN A 34 -4.32 9.48 -17.94
CA GLN A 34 -4.57 8.80 -19.21
C GLN A 34 -5.02 7.35 -19.00
N ILE A 35 -4.42 6.60 -18.08
CA ILE A 35 -4.88 5.23 -17.75
C ILE A 35 -6.34 5.28 -17.31
N ALA A 36 -6.72 6.25 -16.47
CA ALA A 36 -8.10 6.43 -16.01
C ALA A 36 -9.04 6.77 -17.16
N SER A 37 -8.60 7.59 -18.13
CA SER A 37 -9.39 7.94 -19.32
C SER A 37 -9.56 6.77 -20.31
N GLU A 38 -8.70 5.77 -20.22
CA GLU A 38 -8.73 4.52 -20.98
C GLU A 38 -9.20 3.33 -20.11
N GLY A 39 -9.95 3.56 -19.03
CA GLY A 39 -10.35 2.51 -18.10
C GLY A 39 -11.46 2.89 -17.15
N THR A 40 -11.60 2.10 -16.09
CA THR A 40 -12.53 2.36 -15.00
C THR A 40 -11.77 2.90 -13.79
N ASN A 41 -12.13 4.09 -13.34
CA ASN A 41 -11.64 4.69 -12.10
C ASN A 41 -12.65 4.43 -10.97
N PHE A 42 -12.19 3.82 -9.86
CA PHE A 42 -13.03 3.42 -8.75
C PHE A 42 -12.89 4.40 -7.58
N SER A 43 -14.00 5.01 -7.16
CA SER A 43 -14.00 5.99 -6.05
C SER A 43 -14.03 5.35 -4.65
N LYS A 44 -14.47 4.10 -4.53
CA LYS A 44 -14.61 3.38 -3.25
C LYS A 44 -13.78 2.10 -3.23
N PHE A 45 -12.46 2.27 -3.41
CA PHE A 45 -11.51 1.16 -3.29
C PHE A 45 -10.74 1.29 -1.98
N TYR A 46 -10.92 0.30 -1.10
CA TYR A 46 -10.37 0.31 0.25
C TYR A 46 -9.30 -0.77 0.44
N VAL A 47 -8.30 -0.44 1.25
CA VAL A 47 -7.27 -1.42 1.62
C VAL A 47 -7.81 -2.45 2.61
N ALA A 48 -7.31 -3.68 2.55
CA ALA A 48 -7.62 -4.69 3.57
C ALA A 48 -6.93 -4.36 4.92
N SER A 49 -5.81 -3.62 4.85
CA SER A 49 -5.09 -3.11 6.01
C SER A 49 -4.36 -1.81 5.64
N PRO A 50 -4.41 -0.74 6.46
CA PRO A 50 -3.76 0.52 6.16
C PRO A 50 -2.25 0.53 6.50
N VAL A 51 -1.56 -0.60 6.23
CA VAL A 51 -0.12 -0.79 6.48
C VAL A 51 0.50 -1.63 5.37
N CYS A 52 1.72 -1.29 4.96
CA CYS A 52 2.38 -1.84 3.78
C CYS A 52 2.39 -3.37 3.70
N MET A 53 3.10 -4.06 4.61
CA MET A 53 3.29 -5.51 4.53
C MET A 53 1.97 -6.28 4.58
N PRO A 54 1.05 -6.04 5.53
CA PRO A 54 -0.24 -6.72 5.57
C PRO A 54 -1.06 -6.52 4.30
N ASN A 55 -1.14 -5.29 3.79
CA ASN A 55 -1.97 -5.02 2.61
C ASN A 55 -1.35 -5.59 1.32
N ARG A 56 -0.01 -5.56 1.18
CA ARG A 56 0.69 -6.19 0.05
C ARG A 56 0.51 -7.71 0.05
N ALA A 57 0.53 -8.34 1.23
CA ALA A 57 0.21 -9.76 1.36
C ALA A 57 -1.27 -10.04 1.04
N SER A 58 -2.19 -9.15 1.44
CA SER A 58 -3.61 -9.24 1.07
C SER A 58 -3.81 -9.15 -0.44
N LEU A 59 -3.11 -8.25 -1.13
CA LEU A 59 -3.12 -8.18 -2.59
C LEU A 59 -2.64 -9.50 -3.21
N MET A 60 -1.49 -10.00 -2.76
CA MET A 60 -0.86 -11.21 -3.34
C MET A 60 -1.68 -12.48 -3.10
N THR A 61 -2.39 -12.55 -1.98
CA THR A 61 -3.14 -13.76 -1.58
C THR A 61 -4.65 -13.67 -1.76
N GLY A 62 -5.21 -12.49 -2.04
CA GLY A 62 -6.67 -12.28 -2.03
C GLY A 62 -7.32 -12.61 -0.68
N ARG A 63 -6.60 -12.46 0.45
CA ARG A 63 -7.01 -12.86 1.79
C ARG A 63 -6.75 -11.74 2.80
N TYR A 64 -7.49 -11.74 3.90
CA TYR A 64 -7.30 -10.79 4.99
C TYR A 64 -6.05 -11.08 5.83
N PRO A 65 -5.46 -10.06 6.50
CA PRO A 65 -4.27 -10.23 7.33
C PRO A 65 -4.38 -11.29 8.42
N SER A 66 -5.53 -11.41 9.07
CA SER A 66 -5.80 -12.44 10.08
C SER A 66 -5.76 -13.86 9.52
N VAL A 67 -5.95 -14.02 8.20
CA VAL A 67 -6.03 -15.31 7.52
C VAL A 67 -4.71 -15.70 6.86
N HIS A 68 -4.01 -14.77 6.17
CA HIS A 68 -2.70 -15.08 5.59
C HIS A 68 -1.54 -14.97 6.59
N GLY A 69 -1.78 -14.46 7.80
CA GLY A 69 -0.84 -14.47 8.92
C GLY A 69 0.14 -13.29 8.98
N LEU A 70 0.42 -12.56 7.91
CA LEU A 70 1.22 -11.35 7.91
C LEU A 70 0.35 -10.17 8.38
N ARG A 71 0.27 -9.94 9.71
CA ARG A 71 -0.68 -9.03 10.36
C ARG A 71 -0.16 -7.62 10.60
N TYR A 72 1.18 -7.43 10.66
CA TYR A 72 1.84 -6.16 10.94
C TYR A 72 3.22 -6.10 10.29
N ASN A 73 3.79 -4.91 10.16
CA ASN A 73 5.14 -4.74 9.63
C ASN A 73 6.17 -5.39 10.56
N GLY A 74 7.13 -6.12 9.96
CA GLY A 74 8.13 -6.90 10.69
C GLY A 74 7.76 -8.39 10.83
N ASN A 75 6.53 -8.78 10.48
CA ASN A 75 6.16 -10.18 10.27
C ASN A 75 6.50 -10.59 8.83
N HIS A 76 6.27 -11.84 8.45
CA HIS A 76 6.51 -12.32 7.09
C HIS A 76 5.33 -13.14 6.57
N LEU A 77 5.15 -13.12 5.25
CA LEU A 77 4.20 -14.03 4.61
C LEU A 77 4.81 -15.43 4.54
N ASN A 78 4.04 -16.44 4.94
CA ASN A 78 4.48 -17.82 4.84
C ASN A 78 4.86 -18.16 3.38
N LYS A 79 6.04 -18.75 3.16
CA LYS A 79 6.52 -19.13 1.81
C LYS A 79 5.61 -20.12 1.08
N ASN A 80 4.82 -20.88 1.84
CA ASN A 80 3.83 -21.82 1.31
C ASN A 80 2.46 -21.15 1.07
N ALA A 81 2.31 -19.85 1.33
CA ALA A 81 1.09 -19.12 1.00
C ALA A 81 0.90 -19.09 -0.52
N THR A 82 -0.25 -19.53 -0.98
CA THR A 82 -0.61 -19.43 -2.40
C THR A 82 -0.85 -17.95 -2.74
N THR A 83 -0.11 -17.46 -3.73
CA THR A 83 -0.32 -16.15 -4.33
C THR A 83 -0.98 -16.30 -5.70
N PHE A 84 -1.74 -15.29 -6.15
CA PHE A 84 -2.31 -15.31 -7.50
C PHE A 84 -1.21 -15.32 -8.57
N VAL A 85 -0.03 -14.76 -8.27
CA VAL A 85 1.13 -14.76 -9.17
C VAL A 85 1.64 -16.18 -9.38
N GLU A 86 1.76 -16.98 -8.30
CA GLU A 86 2.14 -18.39 -8.40
C GLU A 86 1.13 -19.19 -9.23
N VAL A 87 -0.17 -18.91 -9.08
CA VAL A 87 -1.22 -19.56 -9.86
C VAL A 87 -1.09 -19.21 -11.34
N LEU A 88 -0.85 -17.95 -11.69
CA LEU A 88 -0.62 -17.51 -13.06
C LEU A 88 0.66 -18.11 -13.64
N ARG A 89 1.74 -18.17 -12.87
CA ARG A 89 2.98 -18.84 -13.27
C ARG A 89 2.73 -20.29 -13.69
N ARG A 90 2.00 -21.05 -12.85
CA ARG A 90 1.59 -22.42 -13.17
C ARG A 90 0.63 -22.53 -14.36
N ALA A 91 -0.12 -21.45 -14.65
CA ALA A 91 -0.96 -21.35 -15.84
C ALA A 91 -0.20 -20.94 -17.12
N GLY A 92 1.14 -20.79 -17.02
CA GLY A 92 2.04 -20.53 -18.14
C GLY A 92 2.32 -19.05 -18.40
N TYR A 93 2.03 -18.14 -17.44
CA TYR A 93 2.44 -16.74 -17.50
C TYR A 93 3.91 -16.59 -17.11
N LYS A 94 4.63 -15.70 -17.77
CA LYS A 94 5.87 -15.12 -17.24
C LYS A 94 5.54 -14.18 -16.09
N THR A 95 6.30 -14.23 -15.02
CA THR A 95 6.01 -13.45 -13.81
C THR A 95 7.23 -12.63 -13.39
N SER A 96 7.05 -11.31 -13.24
CA SER A 96 8.14 -10.41 -12.89
C SER A 96 7.72 -9.36 -11.87
N SER A 97 8.68 -8.92 -11.07
CA SER A 97 8.52 -7.84 -10.10
C SER A 97 9.71 -6.89 -10.16
N PHE A 98 9.41 -5.60 -10.20
CA PHE A 98 10.37 -4.49 -10.20
C PHE A 98 10.02 -3.56 -9.05
N GLY A 99 10.92 -3.40 -8.09
CA GLY A 99 10.72 -2.52 -6.95
C GLY A 99 10.32 -3.24 -5.66
N LYS A 100 9.44 -2.61 -4.88
CA LYS A 100 9.11 -3.04 -3.53
C LYS A 100 8.08 -4.17 -3.51
N ILE A 101 8.47 -5.35 -2.99
CA ILE A 101 7.56 -6.48 -2.75
C ILE A 101 7.02 -6.45 -1.32
N HIS A 102 7.92 -6.40 -0.33
CA HIS A 102 7.63 -6.23 1.10
C HIS A 102 6.74 -7.32 1.70
N LEU A 103 7.07 -8.57 1.40
CA LEU A 103 6.44 -9.75 2.01
C LEU A 103 7.31 -10.36 3.13
N GLN A 104 8.54 -9.84 3.29
CA GLN A 104 9.45 -10.10 4.40
C GLN A 104 9.97 -8.79 4.99
N GLY A 105 10.51 -8.84 6.22
CA GLY A 105 11.05 -7.66 6.88
C GLY A 105 12.34 -7.16 6.24
N PHE A 106 12.58 -5.86 6.32
CA PHE A 106 13.80 -5.23 5.76
C PHE A 106 14.95 -5.12 6.77
N ASP A 107 14.60 -4.98 8.05
CA ASP A 107 15.56 -4.69 9.09
C ASP A 107 16.02 -5.97 9.80
N PRO A 108 17.33 -6.09 10.05
CA PRO A 108 17.91 -7.25 10.73
C PRO A 108 17.70 -7.22 12.25
N GLY A 109 16.83 -6.36 12.75
CA GLY A 109 16.58 -6.22 14.18
C GLY A 109 16.00 -7.48 14.80
N PRO A 110 16.16 -7.65 16.11
CA PRO A 110 15.50 -8.73 16.82
C PRO A 110 13.99 -8.63 16.61
N PRO A 111 13.28 -9.75 16.59
CA PRO A 111 11.83 -9.73 16.59
C PRO A 111 11.32 -8.86 17.74
N HIS A 112 10.18 -8.26 17.55
CA HIS A 112 9.58 -7.35 18.52
C HIS A 112 9.60 -7.90 19.95
N PRO A 113 9.77 -7.05 20.98
CA PRO A 113 9.98 -7.45 22.38
C PRO A 113 8.82 -8.22 23.04
N TRP A 114 7.73 -8.49 22.33
CA TRP A 114 6.58 -9.25 22.84
C TRP A 114 6.84 -10.74 23.03
N VAL A 115 7.78 -11.29 22.27
CA VAL A 115 8.10 -12.71 22.28
C VAL A 115 9.58 -12.82 22.56
N LYS A 116 9.93 -13.16 23.77
CA LYS A 116 11.29 -13.54 24.12
C LYS A 116 11.48 -15.00 23.77
N ASP A 117 12.61 -15.34 23.16
CA ASP A 117 12.94 -16.73 22.82
C ASP A 117 12.88 -17.64 24.05
N ASP A 118 13.24 -17.13 25.23
CA ASP A 118 13.21 -17.86 26.50
C ASP A 118 11.79 -18.16 26.99
N ASP A 119 10.77 -17.44 26.50
CA ASP A 119 9.36 -17.67 26.84
C ASP A 119 8.72 -18.75 25.97
N LEU A 120 9.45 -19.29 24.98
CA LEU A 120 8.96 -20.25 24.01
C LEU A 120 9.49 -21.67 24.29
N GLY A 121 8.65 -22.65 24.02
CA GLY A 121 9.01 -24.06 24.14
C GLY A 121 9.93 -24.55 23.00
N PRO A 122 10.18 -25.87 22.93
CA PRO A 122 11.05 -26.48 21.88
C PRO A 122 10.55 -26.22 20.46
N ILE A 123 9.24 -26.01 20.27
CA ILE A 123 8.63 -25.56 19.00
C ILE A 123 8.10 -24.16 19.25
N LYS A 124 8.73 -23.19 18.62
CA LYS A 124 8.50 -21.76 18.90
C LYS A 124 7.20 -21.21 18.31
N GLU A 125 6.69 -21.84 17.24
CA GLU A 125 5.51 -21.35 16.52
C GLU A 125 4.55 -22.49 16.16
N SER A 126 3.27 -22.15 15.98
CA SER A 126 2.22 -23.08 15.54
C SER A 126 2.46 -23.61 14.11
N TRP A 127 3.26 -22.92 13.33
CA TRP A 127 3.67 -23.33 11.99
C TRP A 127 5.11 -23.81 12.05
N MET A 128 5.37 -24.99 11.50
CA MET A 128 6.74 -25.52 11.40
C MET A 128 7.44 -24.79 10.25
N ASN A 129 8.01 -23.62 10.54
CA ASN A 129 8.74 -22.78 9.60
C ASN A 129 10.26 -22.89 9.82
N ASP A 130 11.02 -22.83 8.73
CA ASP A 130 12.44 -22.59 8.78
C ASP A 130 12.69 -21.07 8.92
N ALA A 131 13.05 -20.62 10.12
CA ALA A 131 13.26 -19.20 10.46
C ALA A 131 14.33 -18.53 9.57
N ASN A 132 15.34 -19.29 9.10
CA ASN A 132 16.43 -18.76 8.26
C ASN A 132 16.00 -18.42 6.83
N SER A 133 14.77 -18.67 6.45
CA SER A 133 14.28 -18.52 5.08
C SER A 133 13.43 -17.28 4.82
N TYR A 134 13.40 -16.32 5.75
CA TYR A 134 12.64 -15.08 5.66
C TYR A 134 13.52 -13.82 5.71
N THR A 135 14.74 -13.92 5.19
CA THR A 135 15.74 -12.85 5.22
C THR A 135 16.05 -12.26 3.84
N TYR A 136 15.30 -12.66 2.80
CA TYR A 136 15.64 -12.26 1.42
C TYR A 136 15.41 -10.77 1.14
N GLU A 137 14.53 -10.12 1.89
CA GLU A 137 14.32 -8.66 1.80
C GLU A 137 15.17 -7.88 2.84
N ASP A 138 15.96 -8.57 3.68
CA ASP A 138 16.84 -7.93 4.64
C ASP A 138 17.92 -7.09 3.92
N ARG A 139 17.94 -5.80 4.23
CA ARG A 139 18.84 -4.83 3.60
C ARG A 139 20.32 -5.11 3.84
N THR A 140 20.69 -5.93 4.83
CA THR A 140 22.09 -6.29 5.09
C THR A 140 22.68 -7.19 4.00
N ASN A 141 21.84 -7.94 3.28
CA ASN A 141 22.25 -8.79 2.18
C ASN A 141 22.77 -7.99 0.96
N TYR A 142 22.45 -6.70 0.89
CA TYR A 142 22.67 -5.86 -0.29
C TYR A 142 23.73 -4.79 -0.07
N GLN A 143 24.57 -4.92 0.96
CA GLN A 143 25.57 -3.92 1.33
C GLN A 143 26.79 -3.89 0.39
N LYS A 144 27.05 -4.97 -0.34
CA LYS A 144 28.22 -5.10 -1.24
C LYS A 144 27.79 -5.01 -2.70
N PRO A 145 28.64 -4.44 -3.58
CA PRO A 145 28.44 -4.52 -5.03
C PRO A 145 28.26 -5.97 -5.50
N GLY A 146 27.45 -6.15 -6.55
CA GLY A 146 27.14 -7.45 -7.11
C GLY A 146 25.65 -7.66 -7.27
N TYR A 147 25.19 -8.88 -7.19
CA TYR A 147 23.75 -9.24 -7.24
C TYR A 147 23.48 -10.35 -6.22
N PHE A 148 22.69 -10.03 -5.21
CA PHE A 148 22.23 -11.04 -4.26
C PHE A 148 21.11 -11.87 -4.89
N ASP A 149 21.36 -13.17 -5.09
CA ASP A 149 20.41 -14.04 -5.74
C ASP A 149 19.30 -14.47 -4.77
N ILE A 150 18.07 -14.06 -5.09
CA ILE A 150 16.87 -14.46 -4.36
C ILE A 150 16.38 -15.78 -4.97
N PRO A 151 16.07 -16.83 -4.16
CA PRO A 151 15.52 -18.08 -4.66
C PRO A 151 14.25 -17.84 -5.50
N LYS A 152 14.21 -18.41 -6.69
CA LYS A 152 13.09 -18.29 -7.64
C LYS A 152 12.33 -19.60 -7.80
N PRO A 153 11.00 -19.56 -7.90
CA PRO A 153 10.15 -18.37 -7.88
C PRO A 153 10.03 -17.76 -6.48
N TYR A 154 10.14 -16.45 -6.38
CA TYR A 154 9.95 -15.72 -5.12
C TYR A 154 8.48 -15.29 -4.99
N TYR A 155 7.71 -15.92 -4.13
CA TYR A 155 6.25 -15.77 -4.01
C TYR A 155 5.50 -15.85 -5.36
N GLY A 156 6.04 -16.63 -6.30
CA GLY A 156 5.51 -16.79 -7.65
C GLY A 156 6.22 -15.98 -8.73
N PHE A 157 7.09 -15.02 -8.38
CA PHE A 157 7.84 -14.24 -9.35
C PHE A 157 9.10 -14.98 -9.81
N GLU A 158 9.25 -15.16 -11.13
CA GLU A 158 10.43 -15.78 -11.78
C GLU A 158 11.55 -14.76 -12.01
N HIS A 159 11.20 -13.46 -12.15
CA HIS A 159 12.13 -12.36 -12.26
C HIS A 159 11.87 -11.34 -11.16
N VAL A 160 12.93 -10.90 -10.45
CA VAL A 160 12.82 -9.95 -9.34
C VAL A 160 14.00 -8.98 -9.39
N ASP A 161 13.71 -7.68 -9.52
CA ASP A 161 14.61 -6.58 -9.25
C ASP A 161 14.10 -5.84 -8.02
N LEU A 162 14.65 -6.15 -6.84
CA LEU A 162 14.11 -5.75 -5.55
C LEU A 162 14.57 -4.36 -5.12
N VAL A 163 13.62 -3.57 -4.59
CA VAL A 163 13.88 -2.37 -3.79
C VAL A 163 13.32 -2.60 -2.39
N THR A 164 14.11 -2.31 -1.36
CA THR A 164 13.69 -2.38 0.04
C THR A 164 13.80 -1.00 0.69
N ALA A 165 13.08 -0.77 1.79
CA ALA A 165 12.96 0.52 2.46
C ALA A 165 12.29 1.62 1.58
N HIS A 166 12.58 2.90 1.82
CA HIS A 166 11.87 4.04 1.22
C HIS A 166 12.81 5.21 0.98
N GLY A 167 12.47 6.05 -0.01
CA GLY A 167 13.17 7.28 -0.32
C GLY A 167 14.68 7.07 -0.47
N ASN A 168 15.47 7.99 0.06
CA ASN A 168 16.93 7.92 0.01
C ASN A 168 17.57 6.79 0.85
N ASN A 169 16.77 6.03 1.62
CA ASN A 169 17.25 4.89 2.40
C ASN A 169 17.06 3.54 1.70
N CYS A 170 16.61 3.55 0.45
CA CYS A 170 16.38 2.33 -0.32
C CYS A 170 17.63 1.48 -0.46
N LYS A 171 17.44 0.17 -0.34
CA LYS A 171 18.45 -0.89 -0.52
C LYS A 171 17.90 -1.95 -1.50
N GLY A 172 18.27 -3.19 -1.34
CA GLY A 172 17.93 -4.25 -2.30
C GLY A 172 18.85 -4.24 -3.52
N HIS A 173 18.41 -4.84 -4.63
CA HIS A 173 19.15 -4.82 -5.89
C HIS A 173 19.39 -3.41 -6.41
N TYR A 174 18.50 -2.47 -6.09
CA TYR A 174 18.72 -1.05 -6.37
C TYR A 174 20.06 -0.54 -5.83
N PHE A 175 20.38 -0.82 -4.57
CA PHE A 175 21.60 -0.33 -3.95
C PHE A 175 22.85 -0.97 -4.56
N GLN A 176 22.79 -2.26 -4.88
CA GLN A 176 23.87 -2.96 -5.58
C GLN A 176 24.08 -2.41 -6.99
N TRP A 177 22.98 -2.08 -7.69
CA TRP A 177 23.01 -1.43 -8.99
C TRP A 177 23.59 -0.01 -8.89
N LEU A 178 23.20 0.78 -7.88
CA LEU A 178 23.74 2.12 -7.62
C LEU A 178 25.26 2.06 -7.45
N GLN A 179 25.74 1.19 -6.57
CA GLN A 179 27.18 1.00 -6.31
C GLN A 179 27.96 0.61 -7.57
N SER A 180 27.34 -0.15 -8.47
CA SER A 180 28.00 -0.65 -9.68
C SER A 180 27.97 0.35 -10.85
N ASN A 181 27.00 1.27 -10.88
CA ASN A 181 26.76 2.15 -12.04
C ASN A 181 26.99 3.63 -11.76
N PHE A 182 27.14 4.02 -10.50
CA PHE A 182 27.37 5.40 -10.11
C PHE A 182 28.71 5.52 -9.37
N PRO A 183 29.79 5.91 -10.07
CA PRO A 183 31.06 6.21 -9.41
C PRO A 183 30.91 7.28 -8.33
N ASP A 184 31.64 7.14 -7.23
CA ASP A 184 31.58 8.07 -6.09
C ASP A 184 30.19 8.15 -5.39
N TRP A 185 29.34 7.13 -5.52
CA TRP A 185 28.00 7.09 -4.93
C TRP A 185 27.98 7.47 -3.44
N GLU A 186 29.05 7.17 -2.70
CA GLU A 186 29.20 7.53 -1.28
C GLU A 186 29.11 9.04 -1.01
N LYS A 187 29.45 9.88 -2.01
CA LYS A 187 29.39 11.34 -1.89
C LYS A 187 27.96 11.89 -2.05
N PHE A 188 27.01 11.06 -2.46
CA PHE A 188 25.64 11.48 -2.78
C PHE A 188 24.58 10.73 -1.97
N PHE A 189 24.90 9.54 -1.51
CA PHE A 189 23.97 8.67 -0.79
C PHE A 189 24.19 8.80 0.73
N GLY A 190 23.07 8.82 1.48
CA GLY A 190 23.10 8.90 2.94
C GLY A 190 22.80 10.29 3.48
N PRO A 191 22.35 10.38 4.74
CA PRO A 191 21.93 11.63 5.36
C PRO A 191 23.05 12.67 5.51
N GLU A 192 24.30 12.23 5.54
CA GLU A 192 25.48 13.10 5.62
C GLU A 192 25.71 13.93 4.35
N ASN A 193 25.10 13.53 3.23
CA ASN A 193 25.22 14.16 1.93
C ASN A 193 23.95 14.97 1.54
N GLU A 194 23.11 15.33 2.51
CA GLU A 194 21.93 16.13 2.28
C GLU A 194 22.27 17.50 1.68
N LEU A 195 21.58 17.88 0.62
CA LEU A 195 21.73 19.22 0.03
C LEU A 195 21.02 20.26 0.88
N ALA A 196 21.59 21.46 0.93
CA ALA A 196 21.03 22.56 1.69
C ALA A 196 19.60 22.89 1.24
N HIS A 197 18.71 23.12 2.19
CA HIS A 197 17.34 23.56 1.99
C HIS A 197 16.82 24.32 3.22
N ASN A 198 15.65 24.96 3.07
CA ASN A 198 15.01 25.75 4.12
C ASN A 198 13.68 25.16 4.63
N TYR A 199 13.35 23.94 4.26
CA TYR A 199 12.15 23.26 4.73
C TYR A 199 12.32 22.81 6.19
N SER A 200 11.22 22.92 6.95
CA SER A 200 11.16 22.58 8.36
C SER A 200 10.53 21.21 8.63
N CYS A 201 9.95 20.58 7.62
CA CYS A 201 9.27 19.31 7.77
C CYS A 201 10.28 18.18 8.13
N ARG A 202 10.00 17.45 9.22
CA ARG A 202 10.91 16.44 9.81
C ARG A 202 11.26 15.29 8.87
N GLN A 203 10.39 15.01 7.89
CA GLN A 203 10.56 13.91 6.94
C GLN A 203 11.11 14.39 5.59
N GLY A 204 11.20 15.69 5.37
CA GLY A 204 11.81 16.26 4.18
C GLY A 204 13.32 16.08 4.22
N TYR A 205 13.89 15.61 3.12
CA TYR A 205 15.31 15.39 2.97
C TYR A 205 15.71 15.64 1.52
N ARG A 206 16.53 16.64 1.26
CA ARG A 206 16.97 16.99 -0.09
C ARG A 206 18.11 16.09 -0.52
N THR A 207 17.78 14.99 -1.20
CA THR A 207 18.79 14.03 -1.65
C THR A 207 19.76 14.62 -2.67
N ALA A 208 21.05 14.29 -2.54
CA ALA A 208 22.05 14.60 -3.56
C ALA A 208 22.10 13.55 -4.68
N VAL A 209 21.40 12.41 -4.54
CA VAL A 209 21.34 11.37 -5.57
C VAL A 209 20.66 11.94 -6.81
N PRO A 210 21.31 11.90 -8.00
CA PRO A 210 20.71 12.38 -9.24
C PRO A 210 19.42 11.60 -9.62
N GLU A 211 18.54 12.25 -10.38
CA GLU A 211 17.24 11.71 -10.78
C GLU A 211 17.36 10.31 -11.42
N GLU A 212 18.31 10.12 -12.34
CA GLU A 212 18.55 8.88 -13.07
C GLU A 212 19.08 7.73 -12.20
N PHE A 213 19.59 8.03 -11.00
CA PHE A 213 20.08 7.05 -10.03
C PHE A 213 19.15 6.86 -8.83
N TYR A 214 18.00 7.55 -8.81
CA TYR A 214 17.04 7.45 -7.72
C TYR A 214 16.24 6.14 -7.79
N PRO A 215 15.69 5.60 -6.67
CA PRO A 215 14.98 4.31 -6.64
C PRO A 215 13.86 4.17 -7.67
N THR A 216 13.03 5.21 -7.85
CA THR A 216 11.95 5.20 -8.85
C THR A 216 12.48 5.08 -10.28
N ALA A 217 13.61 5.73 -10.62
CA ALA A 217 14.25 5.58 -11.92
C ALA A 217 14.85 4.17 -12.13
N PHE A 218 15.36 3.54 -11.08
CA PHE A 218 15.77 2.13 -11.14
C PHE A 218 14.61 1.20 -11.47
N VAL A 219 13.46 1.37 -10.80
CA VAL A 219 12.24 0.57 -11.04
C VAL A 219 11.78 0.74 -12.50
N GLU A 220 11.70 1.98 -12.98
CA GLU A 220 11.39 2.30 -14.37
C GLU A 220 12.35 1.62 -15.34
N LYS A 221 13.66 1.82 -15.14
CA LYS A 221 14.71 1.25 -15.97
C LYS A 221 14.61 -0.27 -16.07
N LYS A 222 14.47 -0.96 -14.95
CA LYS A 222 14.39 -2.43 -14.90
C LYS A 222 13.14 -2.98 -15.56
N ALA A 223 12.00 -2.33 -15.37
CA ALA A 223 10.78 -2.68 -16.09
C ALA A 223 10.92 -2.50 -17.60
N ASN A 224 11.48 -1.37 -18.04
CA ASN A 224 11.73 -1.10 -19.46
C ASN A 224 12.73 -2.09 -20.09
N GLU A 225 13.84 -2.41 -19.41
CA GLU A 225 14.80 -3.43 -19.83
C GLU A 225 14.12 -4.79 -20.04
N TYR A 226 13.30 -5.21 -19.08
CA TYR A 226 12.57 -6.48 -19.15
C TYR A 226 11.60 -6.52 -20.33
N PHE A 227 10.74 -5.51 -20.49
CA PHE A 227 9.78 -5.47 -21.60
C PHE A 227 10.47 -5.39 -22.98
N ASN A 228 11.59 -4.71 -23.10
CA ASN A 228 12.39 -4.68 -24.31
C ASN A 228 13.03 -6.04 -24.64
N ALA A 229 13.35 -6.85 -23.64
CA ALA A 229 13.96 -8.17 -23.80
C ALA A 229 12.95 -9.30 -24.06
N LEU A 230 11.64 -9.05 -23.90
CA LEU A 230 10.62 -10.05 -24.19
C LEU A 230 10.64 -10.42 -25.70
N ASN A 231 10.82 -11.69 -25.99
CA ASN A 231 11.01 -12.21 -27.35
C ASN A 231 10.11 -13.41 -27.71
N ASP A 232 9.13 -13.72 -26.88
CA ASP A 232 8.13 -14.76 -27.14
C ASP A 232 6.70 -14.25 -26.85
N ASP A 233 5.71 -15.00 -27.34
CA ASP A 233 4.28 -14.64 -27.24
C ASP A 233 3.61 -15.14 -25.95
N LYS A 234 4.39 -15.60 -24.95
CA LYS A 234 3.81 -16.02 -23.67
C LYS A 234 3.19 -14.84 -22.95
N PRO A 235 2.00 -14.99 -22.38
CA PRO A 235 1.40 -13.94 -21.58
C PRO A 235 2.28 -13.67 -20.34
N PHE A 236 2.25 -12.44 -19.85
CA PHE A 236 3.01 -12.06 -18.67
C PHE A 236 2.16 -11.30 -17.64
N ILE A 237 2.62 -11.34 -16.40
CA ILE A 237 2.23 -10.43 -15.36
C ILE A 237 3.46 -9.77 -14.76
N SER A 238 3.44 -8.44 -14.68
CA SER A 238 4.52 -7.64 -14.12
C SER A 238 4.00 -6.75 -12.99
N PHE A 239 4.67 -6.80 -11.86
CA PHE A 239 4.40 -5.93 -10.71
C PHE A 239 5.48 -4.85 -10.65
N VAL A 240 5.10 -3.61 -11.00
CA VAL A 240 5.97 -2.43 -11.01
C VAL A 240 5.61 -1.59 -9.79
N SER A 241 6.40 -1.71 -8.73
CA SER A 241 6.07 -1.21 -7.41
C SER A 241 7.08 -0.19 -6.92
N PHE A 242 6.68 1.07 -6.87
CA PHE A 242 7.50 2.18 -6.44
C PHE A 242 7.56 2.26 -4.91
N PRO A 243 8.72 2.56 -4.30
CA PRO A 243 8.85 2.80 -2.87
C PRO A 243 8.32 4.19 -2.45
N ASP A 244 8.07 5.06 -3.42
CA ASP A 244 7.54 6.40 -3.30
C ASP A 244 6.00 6.43 -3.45
N PRO A 245 5.30 7.48 -2.94
CA PRO A 245 5.80 8.67 -2.26
C PRO A 245 5.92 8.53 -0.73
N HIS A 246 6.19 7.33 -0.21
CA HIS A 246 6.39 7.10 1.23
C HIS A 246 7.51 7.98 1.81
N HIS A 247 7.32 8.47 3.04
CA HIS A 247 8.40 9.17 3.75
C HIS A 247 9.65 8.29 3.96
N PRO A 248 10.88 8.88 4.06
CA PRO A 248 11.18 10.30 3.99
C PRO A 248 10.86 10.89 2.63
N PHE A 249 10.37 12.15 2.61
CA PHE A 249 10.03 12.85 1.37
C PHE A 249 11.31 13.37 0.73
N THR A 250 11.80 12.66 -0.29
CA THR A 250 13.13 12.88 -0.87
C THR A 250 13.11 12.98 -2.40
N PRO A 251 12.20 13.81 -2.98
CA PRO A 251 12.17 13.95 -4.43
C PRO A 251 13.52 14.47 -4.95
N PRO A 252 14.14 13.80 -5.95
CA PRO A 252 15.45 14.20 -6.45
C PRO A 252 15.35 15.35 -7.46
N GLY A 253 16.43 16.13 -7.61
CA GLY A 253 16.63 17.10 -8.67
C GLY A 253 15.45 18.06 -8.87
N LYS A 254 14.92 18.12 -10.10
CA LYS A 254 13.82 18.99 -10.48
C LYS A 254 12.53 18.77 -9.68
N TYR A 255 12.30 17.60 -9.18
CA TYR A 255 11.06 17.26 -8.43
C TYR A 255 11.03 17.87 -7.04
N TRP A 256 12.18 18.25 -6.45
CA TRP A 256 12.25 18.91 -5.16
C TRP A 256 11.64 20.33 -5.19
N ASP A 257 11.96 21.10 -6.21
CA ASP A 257 11.53 22.50 -6.35
C ASP A 257 10.27 22.65 -7.24
N MET A 258 9.61 21.54 -7.62
CA MET A 258 8.53 21.54 -8.61
C MET A 258 7.23 22.16 -8.10
N TYR A 259 6.96 22.06 -6.82
CA TYR A 259 5.73 22.57 -6.19
C TYR A 259 6.05 23.52 -5.05
N ASN A 260 5.29 24.65 -4.99
CA ASN A 260 5.41 25.58 -3.88
C ASN A 260 4.53 25.11 -2.71
N PRO A 261 5.08 24.94 -1.48
CA PRO A 261 4.28 24.61 -0.30
C PRO A 261 3.08 25.54 -0.06
N ASP A 262 3.20 26.83 -0.41
CA ASP A 262 2.14 27.83 -0.21
C ASP A 262 0.90 27.59 -1.09
N ASP A 263 1.02 26.79 -2.15
CA ASP A 263 -0.11 26.42 -3.00
C ASP A 263 -1.02 25.36 -2.36
N PHE A 264 -0.56 24.67 -1.30
CA PHE A 264 -1.30 23.61 -0.65
C PHE A 264 -2.06 24.12 0.58
N GLU A 265 -3.33 23.72 0.65
CA GLU A 265 -4.16 23.95 1.84
C GLU A 265 -4.14 22.71 2.74
N VAL A 266 -4.08 22.92 4.07
CA VAL A 266 -4.25 21.83 5.03
C VAL A 266 -5.70 21.37 4.98
N PRO A 267 -5.99 20.08 4.71
CA PRO A 267 -7.36 19.62 4.42
C PRO A 267 -8.30 19.82 5.60
N LEU A 268 -7.88 19.42 6.79
CA LEU A 268 -8.67 19.46 8.02
C LEU A 268 -7.76 19.74 9.21
N GLU A 269 -8.06 20.79 9.98
CA GLU A 269 -7.35 21.00 11.25
C GLU A 269 -7.87 20.04 12.33
N TYR A 270 -7.07 19.78 13.36
CA TYR A 270 -7.50 18.96 14.50
C TYR A 270 -8.81 19.44 15.12
N SER A 271 -9.00 20.76 15.24
CA SER A 271 -10.20 21.40 15.78
C SER A 271 -11.48 21.10 14.99
N SER A 272 -11.34 20.66 13.74
CA SER A 272 -12.48 20.27 12.88
C SER A 272 -13.14 18.98 13.36
N HIS A 273 -12.42 18.11 14.07
CA HIS A 273 -12.97 16.86 14.57
C HIS A 273 -13.76 17.06 15.87
N LYS A 274 -14.98 16.53 15.91
CA LYS A 274 -15.84 16.53 17.09
C LYS A 274 -15.88 15.13 17.70
N ASN A 275 -15.79 15.07 19.04
CA ASN A 275 -15.75 13.83 19.82
C ASN A 275 -14.58 12.90 19.43
N PRO A 276 -13.31 13.41 19.38
CA PRO A 276 -12.17 12.56 19.10
C PRO A 276 -11.98 11.49 20.18
N ILE A 277 -11.64 10.28 19.75
CA ILE A 277 -11.34 9.16 20.67
C ILE A 277 -10.05 9.42 21.47
N PRO A 278 -9.85 8.76 22.62
CA PRO A 278 -8.68 8.96 23.48
C PRO A 278 -7.32 8.87 22.77
N PRO A 279 -7.08 7.93 21.82
CA PRO A 279 -5.84 7.91 21.04
C PRO A 279 -5.57 9.19 20.27
N MET A 280 -6.58 9.76 19.63
CA MET A 280 -6.45 11.02 18.88
C MET A 280 -6.18 12.20 19.82
N GLN A 281 -6.88 12.25 20.99
CA GLN A 281 -6.64 13.23 22.03
C GLN A 281 -5.21 13.14 22.58
N LYS A 282 -4.68 11.92 22.73
CA LYS A 282 -3.31 11.69 23.22
C LYS A 282 -2.26 12.25 22.25
N VAL A 283 -2.43 12.00 20.95
CA VAL A 283 -1.50 12.54 19.93
C VAL A 283 -1.53 14.07 19.94
N TYR A 284 -2.71 14.67 20.09
CA TYR A 284 -2.84 16.14 20.23
C TYR A 284 -2.18 16.68 21.49
N LYS A 285 -2.37 16.01 22.61
CA LYS A 285 -1.70 16.40 23.86
C LYS A 285 -0.18 16.30 23.73
N ASP A 286 0.35 15.26 23.12
CA ASP A 286 1.79 15.10 22.91
C ASP A 286 2.35 16.21 22.03
N PHE A 287 1.60 16.65 21.01
CA PHE A 287 1.96 17.80 20.20
C PHE A 287 2.03 19.09 21.05
N LEU A 288 1.00 19.38 21.87
CA LEU A 288 0.99 20.54 22.77
C LEU A 288 2.13 20.51 23.81
N ASP A 289 2.47 19.32 24.30
CA ASP A 289 3.56 19.10 25.25
C ASP A 289 4.96 19.15 24.57
N GLY A 290 5.04 19.32 23.25
CA GLY A 290 6.29 19.34 22.48
C GLY A 290 7.02 17.98 22.46
N LYS A 291 6.30 16.85 22.62
CA LYS A 291 6.88 15.52 22.62
C LYS A 291 7.13 14.99 21.23
N ASP A 292 8.27 14.34 21.03
CA ASP A 292 8.56 13.63 19.81
C ASP A 292 7.70 12.36 19.66
N PRO A 293 7.40 11.95 18.41
CA PRO A 293 6.75 10.66 18.14
C PRO A 293 7.58 9.48 18.69
N VAL A 294 6.90 8.42 19.12
CA VAL A 294 7.52 7.19 19.65
C VAL A 294 8.54 6.59 18.69
N SER A 295 8.33 6.76 17.38
CA SER A 295 9.27 6.37 16.33
C SER A 295 9.14 7.28 15.11
N LYS A 296 10.14 7.25 14.22
CA LYS A 296 10.12 8.03 12.95
C LYS A 296 8.96 7.66 12.02
N THR A 297 8.32 6.52 12.25
CA THR A 297 7.18 6.02 11.45
C THR A 297 5.85 6.10 12.20
N SER A 298 5.84 6.63 13.42
CA SER A 298 4.61 6.80 14.22
C SER A 298 3.88 8.07 13.79
N VAL A 299 2.54 8.01 13.82
CA VAL A 299 1.70 9.20 13.61
C VAL A 299 2.03 10.29 14.63
N PHE A 300 1.94 11.52 14.19
CA PHE A 300 2.09 12.72 15.01
C PHE A 300 1.24 13.85 14.43
N LEU A 301 1.00 14.91 15.22
CA LEU A 301 0.44 16.15 14.71
C LEU A 301 1.57 17.07 14.24
N ALA A 302 1.30 17.81 13.17
CA ALA A 302 2.20 18.78 12.62
C ALA A 302 1.54 20.16 12.48
N GLU A 303 2.37 21.20 12.52
CA GLU A 303 1.96 22.56 12.20
C GLU A 303 1.67 22.72 10.71
N LYS A 304 0.85 23.71 10.36
CA LYS A 304 0.43 24.01 8.99
C LYS A 304 1.62 24.03 8.00
N ARG A 305 2.69 24.75 8.34
CA ARG A 305 3.87 24.88 7.46
C ARG A 305 4.53 23.54 7.18
N HIS A 306 4.71 22.71 8.21
CA HIS A 306 5.27 21.36 8.08
C HIS A 306 4.42 20.50 7.14
N ILE A 307 3.08 20.56 7.27
CA ILE A 307 2.15 19.81 6.43
C ILE A 307 2.27 20.27 4.97
N GLN A 308 2.26 21.59 4.72
CA GLN A 308 2.36 22.16 3.38
C GLN A 308 3.68 21.76 2.67
N GLU A 309 4.79 21.79 3.39
CA GLU A 309 6.09 21.34 2.88
C GLU A 309 6.08 19.85 2.54
N SER A 310 5.51 19.03 3.41
CA SER A 310 5.36 17.59 3.17
C SER A 310 4.48 17.31 1.94
N MET A 311 3.39 18.06 1.76
CA MET A 311 2.51 17.97 0.60
C MET A 311 3.24 18.31 -0.70
N ALA A 312 4.03 19.38 -0.72
CA ALA A 312 4.77 19.81 -1.89
C ALA A 312 5.82 18.78 -2.30
N LEU A 313 6.58 18.23 -1.33
CA LEU A 313 7.57 17.19 -1.59
C LEU A 313 6.91 15.89 -2.07
N THR A 314 5.81 15.49 -1.43
CA THR A 314 5.03 14.32 -1.86
C THR A 314 4.50 14.50 -3.27
N ALA A 315 4.03 15.70 -3.64
CA ALA A 315 3.58 16.02 -4.99
C ALA A 315 4.70 15.83 -6.03
N GLY A 316 5.93 16.27 -5.70
CA GLY A 316 7.10 16.04 -6.55
C GLY A 316 7.39 14.55 -6.76
N MET A 317 7.31 13.74 -5.69
CA MET A 317 7.50 12.29 -5.77
C MET A 317 6.40 11.63 -6.61
N ILE A 318 5.15 12.07 -6.50
CA ILE A 318 4.02 11.56 -7.29
C ILE A 318 4.22 11.87 -8.77
N THR A 319 4.64 13.09 -9.11
CA THR A 319 4.93 13.45 -10.52
C THR A 319 6.09 12.62 -11.09
N MET A 320 7.09 12.31 -10.29
CA MET A 320 8.17 11.40 -10.70
C MET A 320 7.65 9.98 -10.97
N ILE A 321 6.72 9.47 -10.14
CA ILE A 321 6.06 8.18 -10.38
C ILE A 321 5.26 8.24 -11.68
N ASP A 322 4.53 9.33 -11.92
CA ASP A 322 3.74 9.51 -13.15
C ASP A 322 4.61 9.49 -14.39
N ASP A 323 5.76 10.19 -14.38
CA ASP A 323 6.75 10.17 -15.46
C ASP A 323 7.27 8.73 -15.71
N ALA A 324 7.59 7.98 -14.67
CA ALA A 324 8.02 6.59 -14.76
C ALA A 324 6.93 5.66 -15.33
N VAL A 325 5.68 5.82 -14.90
CA VAL A 325 4.51 5.09 -15.44
C VAL A 325 4.37 5.37 -16.94
N GLY A 326 4.47 6.65 -17.35
CA GLY A 326 4.39 7.06 -18.75
C GLY A 326 5.49 6.43 -19.61
N SER A 327 6.71 6.37 -19.10
CA SER A 327 7.86 5.73 -19.74
C SER A 327 7.62 4.23 -19.97
N VAL A 328 7.16 3.51 -18.96
CA VAL A 328 6.86 2.07 -19.06
C VAL A 328 5.73 1.82 -20.05
N ILE A 329 4.65 2.61 -20.02
CA ILE A 329 3.55 2.51 -20.99
C ILE A 329 4.05 2.78 -22.42
N SER A 330 4.94 3.77 -22.61
CA SER A 330 5.56 4.05 -23.90
C SER A 330 6.35 2.85 -24.43
N THR A 331 7.10 2.18 -23.55
CA THR A 331 7.82 0.94 -23.91
C THR A 331 6.87 -0.18 -24.31
N LEU A 332 5.77 -0.40 -23.58
CA LEU A 332 4.75 -1.39 -23.95
C LEU A 332 4.13 -1.09 -25.31
N LYS A 333 3.83 0.20 -25.61
CA LYS A 333 3.31 0.64 -26.92
C LYS A 333 4.33 0.39 -28.04
N LYS A 334 5.60 0.78 -27.87
CA LYS A 334 6.69 0.54 -28.84
C LYS A 334 6.92 -0.94 -29.13
N ARG A 335 6.69 -1.81 -28.13
CA ARG A 335 6.82 -3.26 -28.25
C ARG A 335 5.55 -3.96 -28.75
N ASN A 336 4.49 -3.22 -29.08
CA ASN A 336 3.18 -3.74 -29.47
C ASN A 336 2.55 -4.68 -28.40
N LEU A 337 2.90 -4.48 -27.12
CA LEU A 337 2.38 -5.25 -25.99
C LEU A 337 1.15 -4.60 -25.37
N TYR A 338 1.02 -3.26 -25.49
CA TYR A 338 0.00 -2.46 -24.82
C TYR A 338 -1.43 -2.92 -25.16
N GLU A 339 -1.70 -3.21 -26.43
CA GLU A 339 -3.04 -3.54 -26.94
C GLU A 339 -3.60 -4.88 -26.38
N ASN A 340 -2.76 -5.73 -25.81
CA ASN A 340 -3.17 -6.96 -25.13
C ASN A 340 -2.83 -6.96 -23.63
N THR A 341 -2.60 -5.78 -23.04
CA THR A 341 -2.19 -5.66 -21.63
C THR A 341 -3.25 -4.93 -20.82
N THR A 342 -3.75 -5.55 -19.76
CA THR A 342 -4.54 -4.89 -18.72
C THR A 342 -3.61 -4.08 -17.84
N ILE A 343 -3.84 -2.78 -17.72
CA ILE A 343 -3.08 -1.85 -16.90
C ILE A 343 -3.86 -1.56 -15.63
N ILE A 344 -3.21 -1.74 -14.49
CA ILE A 344 -3.77 -1.49 -13.17
C ILE A 344 -2.88 -0.48 -12.47
N PHE A 345 -3.46 0.57 -11.87
CA PHE A 345 -2.76 1.50 -11.00
C PHE A 345 -3.42 1.53 -9.63
N THR A 346 -2.61 1.43 -8.56
CA THR A 346 -3.11 1.46 -7.17
C THR A 346 -2.03 1.89 -6.18
N SER A 347 -2.40 1.96 -4.90
CA SER A 347 -1.49 2.13 -3.76
C SER A 347 -1.70 1.04 -2.72
N ASP A 348 -0.69 0.80 -1.88
CA ASP A 348 -0.83 -0.15 -0.77
C ASP A 348 -1.56 0.43 0.45
N HIS A 349 -1.51 1.73 0.70
CA HIS A 349 -2.31 2.50 1.66
C HIS A 349 -2.13 4.00 1.37
N GLY A 350 -2.90 4.84 2.07
CA GLY A 350 -2.74 6.28 2.02
C GLY A 350 -1.84 6.85 3.12
N ASP A 351 -1.97 8.15 3.35
CA ASP A 351 -1.31 8.96 4.39
C ASP A 351 -2.34 9.93 4.99
N TYR A 352 -2.26 10.24 6.26
CA TYR A 352 -3.11 11.32 6.82
C TYR A 352 -2.81 12.65 6.14
N MET A 353 -1.54 12.95 5.90
CA MET A 353 -1.05 14.13 5.17
C MET A 353 -1.86 15.40 5.46
N GLY A 354 -2.03 15.69 6.75
CA GLY A 354 -2.71 16.89 7.24
C GLY A 354 -4.19 16.73 7.60
N ASP A 355 -4.84 15.58 7.30
CA ASP A 355 -6.18 15.33 7.84
C ASP A 355 -6.14 15.33 9.36
N PHE A 356 -6.92 16.23 9.97
CA PHE A 356 -6.90 16.51 11.42
C PHE A 356 -5.51 16.89 11.96
N SER A 357 -4.71 17.55 11.14
CA SER A 357 -3.29 17.87 11.39
C SER A 357 -2.40 16.65 11.62
N LEU A 358 -2.89 15.44 11.36
CA LEU A 358 -2.15 14.18 11.49
C LEU A 358 -1.23 13.97 10.29
N MET A 359 -0.10 13.31 10.53
CA MET A 359 0.88 12.91 9.53
C MET A 359 1.13 11.41 9.58
N LEU A 360 1.50 10.83 8.43
CA LEU A 360 1.83 9.43 8.25
C LEU A 360 0.61 8.51 8.34
N LYS A 361 0.70 7.41 9.11
CA LYS A 361 -0.35 6.37 9.21
C LYS A 361 -0.37 5.70 10.56
N GLY A 362 -1.48 5.05 10.90
CA GLY A 362 -1.57 4.33 12.19
C GLY A 362 -2.92 3.70 12.45
N ALA A 363 -3.27 3.59 13.72
CA ALA A 363 -4.44 2.88 14.23
C ALA A 363 -5.78 3.61 14.01
N LEU A 364 -5.77 4.81 13.44
CA LEU A 364 -6.98 5.60 13.19
C LEU A 364 -7.38 5.43 11.72
N PRO A 365 -8.34 4.55 11.37
CA PRO A 365 -8.59 4.14 9.99
C PRO A 365 -9.44 5.16 9.20
N PHE A 366 -9.02 6.44 9.22
CA PHE A 366 -9.64 7.49 8.41
C PHE A 366 -9.52 7.18 6.92
N LYS A 367 -10.42 7.76 6.15
CA LYS A 367 -10.49 7.63 4.69
C LYS A 367 -9.16 7.90 4.02
N SER A 368 -8.40 8.89 4.49
CA SER A 368 -7.10 9.27 3.93
C SER A 368 -6.04 8.16 3.92
N ILE A 369 -6.13 7.20 4.83
CA ILE A 369 -5.21 6.05 4.84
C ILE A 369 -5.82 4.76 4.32
N THR A 370 -7.15 4.67 4.25
CA THR A 370 -7.86 3.43 3.91
C THR A 370 -8.42 3.40 2.51
N ASN A 371 -8.82 4.55 1.95
CA ASN A 371 -9.28 4.69 0.57
C ASN A 371 -8.10 5.09 -0.33
N VAL A 372 -7.78 4.29 -1.34
CA VAL A 372 -6.61 4.50 -2.22
C VAL A 372 -7.04 4.53 -3.69
N PRO A 373 -6.22 5.12 -4.59
CA PRO A 373 -6.50 5.08 -6.02
C PRO A 373 -6.61 3.64 -6.52
N PHE A 374 -7.59 3.38 -7.37
CA PHE A 374 -7.69 2.13 -8.10
C PHE A 374 -8.25 2.37 -9.50
N ILE A 375 -7.41 2.10 -10.50
CA ILE A 375 -7.73 2.25 -11.91
C ILE A 375 -7.52 0.90 -12.59
N TRP A 376 -8.51 0.46 -13.39
CA TRP A 376 -8.47 -0.76 -14.18
C TRP A 376 -8.72 -0.44 -15.64
N SER A 377 -7.68 -0.50 -16.47
CA SER A 377 -7.76 -0.30 -17.92
C SER A 377 -7.57 -1.62 -18.65
N ASP A 378 -8.66 -2.16 -19.20
CA ASP A 378 -8.68 -3.46 -19.86
C ASP A 378 -8.71 -3.31 -21.37
N PRO A 379 -7.88 -4.04 -22.14
CA PRO A 379 -7.87 -3.96 -23.60
C PRO A 379 -9.21 -4.29 -24.26
N GLN A 380 -10.09 -5.04 -23.59
CA GLN A 380 -11.44 -5.31 -24.15
C GLN A 380 -12.37 -4.10 -24.07
N ASN A 381 -12.07 -3.11 -23.22
CA ASN A 381 -12.92 -1.95 -23.02
C ASN A 381 -12.13 -0.73 -22.53
N ARG A 382 -11.31 -0.16 -23.40
CA ARG A 382 -10.57 1.08 -23.13
C ARG A 382 -11.45 2.30 -23.37
N SER A 383 -12.42 2.50 -22.48
CA SER A 383 -13.26 3.70 -22.47
C SER A 383 -13.37 4.25 -21.07
N PRO A 384 -13.47 5.58 -20.90
CA PRO A 384 -13.54 6.19 -19.59
C PRO A 384 -14.82 5.78 -18.88
N LYS A 385 -14.66 5.26 -17.66
CA LYS A 385 -15.75 4.90 -16.76
C LYS A 385 -15.40 5.32 -15.34
N SER A 386 -16.42 5.58 -14.56
CA SER A 386 -16.32 5.70 -13.10
C SER A 386 -17.19 4.66 -12.44
N SER A 387 -16.77 4.15 -11.30
CA SER A 387 -17.54 3.21 -10.49
C SER A 387 -17.41 3.59 -9.01
N ASP A 388 -18.53 3.53 -8.31
CA ASP A 388 -18.63 3.68 -6.85
C ASP A 388 -18.86 2.33 -6.15
N SER A 389 -18.66 1.22 -6.87
CA SER A 389 -18.69 -0.13 -6.29
C SER A 389 -17.70 -0.24 -5.14
N LEU A 390 -18.15 -0.81 -4.03
CA LEU A 390 -17.34 -1.01 -2.83
C LEU A 390 -16.38 -2.19 -3.04
N LEU A 391 -15.11 -1.89 -3.23
CA LEU A 391 -14.05 -2.86 -3.52
C LEU A 391 -12.92 -2.81 -2.48
N SER A 392 -12.19 -3.90 -2.39
CA SER A 392 -11.04 -4.04 -1.50
C SER A 392 -9.81 -4.60 -2.22
N THR A 393 -8.64 -4.36 -1.66
CA THR A 393 -7.35 -4.90 -2.17
C THR A 393 -7.38 -6.41 -2.40
N ILE A 394 -8.11 -7.16 -1.56
CA ILE A 394 -8.25 -8.62 -1.72
C ILE A 394 -8.98 -9.04 -3.01
N ASP A 395 -9.70 -8.13 -3.64
CA ASP A 395 -10.49 -8.41 -4.86
C ASP A 395 -9.63 -8.42 -6.13
N ILE A 396 -8.42 -7.85 -6.08
CA ILE A 396 -7.50 -7.81 -7.22
C ILE A 396 -7.12 -9.22 -7.66
N ALA A 397 -6.74 -10.08 -6.72
CA ALA A 397 -6.29 -11.45 -7.00
C ALA A 397 -7.34 -12.30 -7.75
N PRO A 398 -8.57 -12.49 -7.26
CA PRO A 398 -9.58 -13.27 -7.96
C PRO A 398 -10.00 -12.65 -9.29
N THR A 399 -9.99 -11.31 -9.39
CA THR A 399 -10.35 -10.62 -10.63
C THR A 399 -9.32 -10.82 -11.73
N ILE A 400 -8.02 -10.72 -11.41
CA ILE A 400 -6.95 -11.03 -12.37
C ILE A 400 -7.02 -12.49 -12.81
N LEU A 401 -7.24 -13.44 -11.89
CA LEU A 401 -7.38 -14.85 -12.23
C LEU A 401 -8.59 -15.08 -13.15
N SER A 402 -9.72 -14.48 -12.84
CA SER A 402 -10.93 -14.55 -13.68
C SER A 402 -10.68 -13.99 -15.08
N ARG A 403 -10.04 -12.80 -15.18
CA ARG A 403 -9.70 -12.15 -16.46
C ARG A 403 -8.72 -12.98 -17.28
N ALA A 404 -7.83 -13.72 -16.62
CA ALA A 404 -6.91 -14.67 -17.23
C ALA A 404 -7.58 -16.01 -17.63
N ASN A 405 -8.86 -16.20 -17.30
CA ASN A 405 -9.59 -17.47 -17.42
C ASN A 405 -8.89 -18.61 -16.64
N VAL A 406 -8.43 -18.29 -15.44
CA VAL A 406 -7.79 -19.21 -14.50
C VAL A 406 -8.67 -19.32 -13.24
N LYS A 407 -9.01 -20.55 -12.83
CA LYS A 407 -9.82 -20.76 -11.63
C LYS A 407 -9.07 -20.29 -10.37
N PRO A 408 -9.74 -19.56 -9.47
CA PRO A 408 -9.16 -19.20 -8.18
C PRO A 408 -8.94 -20.44 -7.31
N TYR A 409 -8.00 -20.33 -6.38
CA TYR A 409 -7.76 -21.37 -5.38
C TYR A 409 -8.75 -21.31 -4.22
N TRP A 410 -8.92 -22.43 -3.52
CA TRP A 410 -9.78 -22.52 -2.35
C TRP A 410 -9.24 -21.65 -1.21
N GLY A 411 -10.16 -20.95 -0.53
CA GLY A 411 -9.83 -20.07 0.59
C GLY A 411 -9.48 -18.65 0.20
N ILE A 412 -9.55 -18.26 -1.08
CA ILE A 412 -9.53 -16.86 -1.48
C ILE A 412 -10.78 -16.16 -0.94
N GLN A 413 -10.66 -14.93 -0.44
CA GLN A 413 -11.75 -14.22 0.23
C GLN A 413 -12.26 -13.03 -0.59
N GLY A 414 -11.41 -12.51 -1.49
CA GLY A 414 -11.81 -11.47 -2.44
C GLY A 414 -12.84 -11.96 -3.45
N VAL A 415 -13.52 -11.02 -4.08
CA VAL A 415 -14.53 -11.28 -5.13
C VAL A 415 -14.04 -10.78 -6.49
N ASP A 416 -14.47 -11.43 -7.56
CA ASP A 416 -14.26 -10.95 -8.92
C ASP A 416 -15.21 -9.79 -9.22
N PHE A 417 -14.66 -8.60 -9.48
CA PHE A 417 -15.43 -7.39 -9.73
C PHE A 417 -15.67 -7.08 -11.23
N LEU A 418 -15.22 -7.92 -12.17
CA LEU A 418 -15.39 -7.62 -13.61
C LEU A 418 -16.86 -7.38 -13.97
N GLN A 419 -17.78 -8.15 -13.39
CA GLN A 419 -19.20 -7.95 -13.63
C GLN A 419 -19.74 -6.62 -13.09
N SER A 420 -19.12 -6.02 -12.07
CA SER A 420 -19.52 -4.71 -11.56
C SER A 420 -19.22 -3.59 -12.58
N ILE A 421 -18.14 -3.74 -13.33
CA ILE A 421 -17.77 -2.81 -14.42
C ILE A 421 -18.82 -2.86 -15.54
N GLU A 422 -19.29 -4.06 -15.89
CA GLU A 422 -20.22 -4.28 -16.99
C GLU A 422 -21.66 -3.95 -16.62
N ARG A 423 -22.11 -4.37 -15.45
CA ARG A 423 -23.53 -4.39 -15.05
C ARG A 423 -23.90 -3.34 -14.00
N LYS A 424 -22.94 -2.56 -13.47
CA LYS A 424 -23.16 -1.60 -12.37
C LYS A 424 -23.84 -2.24 -11.13
N ILE A 425 -23.48 -3.48 -10.83
CA ILE A 425 -24.02 -4.23 -9.68
C ILE A 425 -22.96 -4.18 -8.57
N SER A 426 -23.34 -3.75 -7.38
CA SER A 426 -22.51 -3.91 -6.19
C SER A 426 -22.53 -5.37 -5.73
N PHE A 427 -21.36 -5.98 -5.51
CA PHE A 427 -21.27 -7.37 -5.02
C PHE A 427 -21.27 -7.48 -3.52
N ARG A 428 -21.10 -6.37 -2.83
CA ARG A 428 -21.12 -6.31 -1.37
C ARG A 428 -21.70 -5.01 -0.89
N GLU A 429 -22.37 -5.08 0.26
CA GLU A 429 -22.86 -3.92 0.98
C GLU A 429 -21.84 -3.39 1.99
N ASP A 430 -20.93 -4.26 2.44
CA ASP A 430 -19.98 -3.98 3.50
C ASP A 430 -18.62 -4.62 3.21
N LEU A 431 -17.55 -4.00 3.65
CA LEU A 431 -16.21 -4.58 3.68
C LEU A 431 -15.53 -4.35 5.04
N MET A 432 -14.58 -5.18 5.38
CA MET A 432 -13.81 -5.09 6.61
C MET A 432 -12.39 -4.61 6.32
N ILE A 433 -11.86 -3.78 7.23
CA ILE A 433 -10.45 -3.38 7.28
C ILE A 433 -9.88 -3.87 8.60
N GLU A 434 -8.71 -4.49 8.54
CA GLU A 434 -7.98 -4.98 9.69
C GLU A 434 -6.73 -4.17 9.94
N PHE A 435 -6.50 -3.75 11.17
CA PHE A 435 -5.23 -3.19 11.59
C PHE A 435 -4.76 -3.89 12.87
N HIS A 436 -3.50 -4.32 12.86
CA HIS A 436 -2.80 -4.81 14.04
C HIS A 436 -1.52 -4.02 14.20
N ASP A 437 -1.28 -3.51 15.40
CA ASP A 437 -0.01 -2.88 15.72
C ASP A 437 0.97 -3.90 16.28
N ASN A 438 2.24 -3.62 16.12
CA ASN A 438 3.32 -4.40 16.68
C ASN A 438 4.05 -3.69 17.83
N ILE A 439 3.63 -2.46 18.16
CA ILE A 439 4.17 -1.66 19.26
C ILE A 439 3.05 -1.00 20.05
N VAL A 440 3.32 -0.65 21.31
CA VAL A 440 2.43 0.16 22.14
C VAL A 440 2.63 1.63 21.78
N ARG A 441 1.58 2.28 21.35
CA ARG A 441 1.57 3.70 20.98
C ARG A 441 0.16 4.28 21.05
N PHE A 442 -0.01 5.57 20.82
CA PHE A 442 -1.31 6.28 20.85
C PHE A 442 -2.02 6.24 22.21
N GLY A 443 -1.31 5.98 23.30
CA GLY A 443 -1.93 5.85 24.63
C GLY A 443 -2.68 4.53 24.86
N PHE A 444 -2.53 3.55 23.98
CA PHE A 444 -2.94 2.18 24.30
C PHE A 444 -1.97 1.53 25.28
N ASP A 445 -2.48 0.66 26.17
CA ASP A 445 -1.65 -0.12 27.11
C ASP A 445 -1.03 -1.37 26.46
N LYS A 446 -1.56 -1.78 25.30
CA LYS A 446 -1.12 -2.92 24.48
C LYS A 446 -1.14 -2.51 23.01
N PRO A 447 -0.47 -3.25 22.11
CA PRO A 447 -0.60 -3.02 20.69
C PRO A 447 -2.07 -3.00 20.24
N ALA A 448 -2.44 -2.01 19.44
CA ALA A 448 -3.81 -1.83 19.01
C ALA A 448 -4.23 -2.93 18.03
N PHE A 449 -5.40 -3.54 18.25
CA PHE A 449 -6.09 -4.39 17.28
C PHE A 449 -7.38 -3.71 16.89
N VAL A 450 -7.54 -3.41 15.62
CA VAL A 450 -8.66 -2.62 15.11
C VAL A 450 -9.41 -3.40 14.04
N ARG A 451 -10.73 -3.30 14.07
CA ARG A 451 -11.62 -3.76 13.01
C ARG A 451 -12.52 -2.62 12.60
N SER A 452 -12.48 -2.28 11.33
CA SER A 452 -13.34 -1.25 10.77
C SER A 452 -14.24 -1.85 9.69
N LEU A 453 -15.52 -1.55 9.76
CA LEU A 453 -16.52 -1.88 8.76
C LEU A 453 -16.79 -0.63 7.93
N ILE A 454 -16.66 -0.75 6.62
CA ILE A 454 -17.10 0.26 5.66
C ILE A 454 -18.36 -0.28 5.00
N SER A 455 -19.44 0.47 5.10
CA SER A 455 -20.66 0.24 4.32
C SER A 455 -20.87 1.36 3.31
N GLU A 456 -21.96 1.31 2.57
CA GLU A 456 -22.31 2.38 1.63
C GLU A 456 -22.39 3.75 2.31
N ARG A 457 -22.94 3.78 3.53
CA ARG A 457 -23.21 5.01 4.28
C ARG A 457 -22.34 5.21 5.52
N TYR A 458 -21.87 4.16 6.16
CA TYR A 458 -21.25 4.29 7.47
C TYR A 458 -19.84 3.72 7.50
N ARG A 459 -18.94 4.35 8.26
CA ARG A 459 -17.74 3.72 8.80
C ARG A 459 -17.94 3.46 10.29
N PHE A 460 -17.72 2.21 10.70
CA PHE A 460 -17.82 1.77 12.08
C PHE A 460 -16.55 1.05 12.51
N THR A 461 -15.92 1.50 13.59
CA THR A 461 -14.62 0.98 14.03
C THR A 461 -14.65 0.58 15.49
N LEU A 462 -14.11 -0.60 15.78
CA LEU A 462 -13.91 -1.13 17.12
C LEU A 462 -12.42 -1.33 17.39
N TYR A 463 -12.05 -1.06 18.63
CA TYR A 463 -10.71 -1.24 19.19
C TYR A 463 -10.78 -2.33 20.25
N LYS A 464 -9.93 -3.36 20.14
CA LYS A 464 -9.92 -4.49 21.09
C LYS A 464 -9.68 -4.00 22.52
N ASP A 465 -10.45 -4.52 23.47
CA ASP A 465 -10.38 -4.22 24.92
C ASP A 465 -10.61 -2.73 25.26
N GLN A 466 -11.25 -1.95 24.36
CA GLN A 466 -11.60 -0.55 24.57
C GLN A 466 -13.11 -0.32 24.59
N GLU A 467 -13.57 0.60 25.43
CA GLU A 467 -14.99 1.00 25.49
C GLU A 467 -15.34 2.03 24.41
N PHE A 468 -14.37 2.80 23.92
CA PHE A 468 -14.56 3.75 22.84
C PHE A 468 -14.53 3.06 21.47
N GLY A 469 -15.14 3.71 20.50
CA GLY A 469 -15.13 3.32 19.09
C GLY A 469 -15.38 4.52 18.19
N GLU A 470 -15.56 4.27 16.91
CA GLU A 470 -15.88 5.31 15.95
C GLU A 470 -17.08 4.91 15.11
N LEU A 471 -17.94 5.89 14.85
CA LEU A 471 -19.07 5.80 13.93
C LEU A 471 -19.19 7.11 13.18
N TYR A 472 -19.09 7.06 11.85
CA TYR A 472 -19.28 8.22 10.98
C TYR A 472 -20.36 7.92 9.94
N ASP A 473 -21.19 8.93 9.65
CA ASP A 473 -22.19 8.92 8.58
C ASP A 473 -21.57 9.53 7.32
N LEU A 474 -20.99 8.71 6.46
CA LEU A 474 -20.22 9.14 5.29
C LEU A 474 -21.07 9.86 4.23
N GLU A 475 -22.40 9.75 4.28
CA GLU A 475 -23.32 10.49 3.42
C GLU A 475 -23.42 11.95 3.84
N ASN A 476 -23.56 12.20 5.17
CA ASN A 476 -23.72 13.53 5.73
C ASN A 476 -22.40 14.16 6.21
N ASP A 477 -21.38 13.33 6.47
CA ASP A 477 -20.04 13.71 6.93
C ASP A 477 -18.97 12.90 6.17
N PRO A 478 -18.76 13.17 4.87
CA PRO A 478 -17.78 12.44 4.05
C PRO A 478 -16.33 12.66 4.48
N ASN A 479 -16.07 13.64 5.35
CA ASN A 479 -14.77 13.97 5.89
C ASN A 479 -14.51 13.37 7.28
N GLU A 480 -15.45 12.59 7.83
CA GLU A 480 -15.31 11.90 9.12
C GLU A 480 -14.99 12.86 10.29
N THR A 481 -15.65 14.01 10.31
CA THR A 481 -15.39 15.09 11.28
C THR A 481 -16.17 14.94 12.58
N PHE A 482 -17.25 14.16 12.59
CA PHE A 482 -18.16 14.03 13.74
C PHE A 482 -18.34 12.58 14.16
N ASN A 483 -17.63 12.16 15.21
CA ASN A 483 -17.76 10.81 15.75
C ASN A 483 -19.11 10.65 16.49
N LEU A 484 -19.96 9.78 15.96
CA LEU A 484 -21.33 9.51 16.43
C LEU A 484 -21.41 8.29 17.38
N TYR A 485 -20.29 7.65 17.72
CA TYR A 485 -20.26 6.38 18.45
C TYR A 485 -21.06 6.42 19.76
N ASP A 486 -20.94 7.49 20.53
CA ASP A 486 -21.62 7.68 21.82
C ASP A 486 -22.94 8.46 21.70
N ASN A 487 -23.35 8.83 20.49
CA ASN A 487 -24.60 9.54 20.26
C ASN A 487 -25.80 8.59 20.41
N LYS A 488 -26.65 8.85 21.41
CA LYS A 488 -27.81 8.02 21.73
C LYS A 488 -28.80 7.86 20.57
N ASN A 489 -28.90 8.85 19.69
CA ASN A 489 -29.77 8.79 18.51
C ASN A 489 -29.29 7.76 17.47
N TYR A 490 -28.02 7.36 17.52
CA TYR A 490 -27.41 6.36 16.64
C TYR A 490 -27.23 4.99 17.28
N SER A 491 -27.80 4.75 18.47
CA SER A 491 -27.66 3.48 19.20
C SER A 491 -28.16 2.26 18.40
N SER A 492 -29.27 2.39 17.68
CA SER A 492 -29.79 1.34 16.81
C SER A 492 -28.91 1.08 15.60
N VAL A 493 -28.39 2.15 14.98
CA VAL A 493 -27.43 2.07 13.86
C VAL A 493 -26.15 1.39 14.33
N ARG A 494 -25.62 1.80 15.48
CA ARG A 494 -24.44 1.19 16.09
C ARG A 494 -24.63 -0.31 16.32
N SER A 495 -25.76 -0.71 16.88
CA SER A 495 -26.08 -2.14 17.12
C SER A 495 -26.18 -2.95 15.83
N MET A 496 -26.77 -2.37 14.78
CA MET A 496 -26.84 -2.98 13.45
C MET A 496 -25.43 -3.17 12.86
N LEU A 497 -24.59 -2.13 12.88
CA LEU A 497 -23.21 -2.17 12.35
C LEU A 497 -22.33 -3.13 13.14
N TYR A 498 -22.53 -3.22 14.46
CA TYR A 498 -21.85 -4.21 15.30
C TYR A 498 -22.15 -5.63 14.81
N LYS A 499 -23.44 -5.96 14.58
CA LYS A 499 -23.85 -7.27 14.04
C LYS A 499 -23.25 -7.52 12.66
N LYS A 500 -23.25 -6.53 11.77
CA LYS A 500 -22.64 -6.65 10.44
C LYS A 500 -21.13 -6.93 10.54
N LEU A 501 -20.39 -6.22 11.40
CA LEU A 501 -18.97 -6.45 11.61
C LEU A 501 -18.67 -7.85 12.14
N VAL A 502 -19.44 -8.32 13.13
CA VAL A 502 -19.31 -9.69 13.65
C VAL A 502 -19.56 -10.73 12.56
N ASN A 503 -20.59 -10.54 11.72
CA ASN A 503 -20.85 -11.43 10.58
C ASN A 503 -19.67 -11.44 9.59
N GLN A 504 -19.11 -10.28 9.26
CA GLN A 504 -17.92 -10.19 8.40
C GLN A 504 -16.73 -10.94 9.03
N MET A 505 -16.49 -10.82 10.33
CA MET A 505 -15.44 -11.56 11.03
C MET A 505 -15.67 -13.07 11.00
N MET A 506 -16.93 -13.53 11.13
CA MET A 506 -17.27 -14.96 11.07
C MET A 506 -17.16 -15.52 9.64
N GLU A 507 -17.51 -14.72 8.63
CA GLU A 507 -17.44 -15.14 7.23
C GLU A 507 -16.00 -15.21 6.72
N ASN A 508 -15.14 -14.30 7.19
CA ASN A 508 -13.76 -14.14 6.75
C ASN A 508 -12.73 -14.94 7.57
N ILE A 509 -13.13 -16.11 8.11
CA ILE A 509 -12.21 -17.07 8.72
C ILE A 509 -11.42 -17.83 7.66
N ASP A 510 -10.32 -18.47 8.06
CA ASP A 510 -9.58 -19.38 7.17
C ASP A 510 -10.44 -20.61 6.82
N LYS A 511 -10.71 -20.80 5.54
CA LYS A 511 -11.47 -21.92 4.98
C LYS A 511 -10.58 -23.05 4.47
N SER A 512 -9.26 -22.88 4.55
CA SER A 512 -8.29 -23.91 4.14
C SER A 512 -7.95 -24.86 5.30
N PRO A 513 -7.72 -26.17 5.02
CA PRO A 513 -7.82 -26.84 3.73
C PRO A 513 -9.26 -27.11 3.28
N ALA A 514 -9.44 -27.31 1.97
CA ALA A 514 -10.75 -27.71 1.45
C ALA A 514 -11.18 -29.07 2.01
N PRO A 515 -12.46 -29.27 2.39
CA PRO A 515 -12.96 -30.56 2.84
C PRO A 515 -12.89 -31.57 1.68
N LYS A 516 -12.26 -32.72 1.91
CA LYS A 516 -12.07 -33.75 0.88
C LYS A 516 -12.85 -35.04 1.16
N ARG A 517 -13.37 -35.21 2.36
CA ARG A 517 -14.08 -36.44 2.79
C ARG A 517 -15.24 -36.08 3.71
N LEU A 518 -16.26 -36.92 3.70
CA LEU A 518 -17.30 -36.89 4.73
C LEU A 518 -16.75 -37.46 6.03
N ALA A 519 -17.19 -36.94 7.16
CA ALA A 519 -16.84 -37.45 8.48
C ALA A 519 -17.62 -38.74 8.76
#